data_06c8a0af023fef58056ee25c5f4e4514
#
_entry.id   06c8a0af023fef58056ee25c5f4e4514
#
_cell.length_a   1.000
_cell.length_b   1.000
_cell.length_c   1.000
_cell.angle_alpha   90.00
_cell.angle_beta   90.00
_cell.angle_gamma   90.00
#
_symmetry.space_group_name_H-M   'P 1'
#
loop_
_entity.id
_entity.type
_entity.pdbx_description
1 polymer ?
#
loop_
_entity_poly.entity_id
_entity_poly.type
_entity_poly.pdbx_seq_one_letter_code
_entity_poly.pdbx_strand_id
1 'polypeptide(L)'
;LADKTRGLGSESFVLEDDVLSLLSDYVNGDARYALSCLELMADMAQSTSKGKLLNKTLLTEILGERQARFDKGGDRYYDLISALHKSIRGSSPDGALYWFTRILAAGGDPLYVARRLLAIASEDVGNADPRAMQIALAAWDCYTRVGAYEGERAIAQAVIYLAVAPKSNAVYTAFNQAKKLVKETADYDVPEHLRNAPTALMKSLGYGEEYLSLIHI
;
A
#
# COMPACT_ATOMS: atom_id res chain seq x y z
N LEU A 1 31.07 -16.08 -8.86
CA LEU A 1 32.45 -15.59 -8.69
C LEU A 1 33.51 -16.50 -9.37
N ALA A 2 33.33 -17.84 -9.37
CA ALA A 2 34.30 -18.76 -9.96
C ALA A 2 34.13 -19.01 -11.47
N ASP A 3 32.95 -18.73 -12.04
CA ASP A 3 32.66 -18.96 -13.46
C ASP A 3 33.30 -17.89 -14.34
N LYS A 4 34.26 -18.31 -15.18
CA LYS A 4 35.02 -17.43 -16.09
C LYS A 4 34.29 -17.11 -17.40
N THR A 5 33.26 -17.87 -17.74
CA THR A 5 32.55 -17.72 -19.01
C THR A 5 31.26 -16.95 -18.92
N ARG A 6 30.53 -17.09 -17.81
CA ARG A 6 29.21 -16.48 -17.60
C ARG A 6 29.12 -15.63 -16.34
N GLY A 7 30.23 -15.53 -15.57
CA GLY A 7 30.27 -14.79 -14.31
C GLY A 7 31.54 -13.96 -14.18
N LEU A 8 31.83 -13.56 -12.95
CA LEU A 8 32.92 -12.65 -12.59
C LEU A 8 34.27 -13.34 -12.41
N GLY A 9 34.40 -14.64 -12.77
CA GLY A 9 35.61 -15.43 -12.52
C GLY A 9 36.84 -15.03 -13.37
N SER A 10 36.73 -14.08 -14.28
CA SER A 10 37.87 -13.47 -14.98
C SER A 10 38.63 -12.47 -14.11
N GLU A 11 38.02 -11.97 -13.04
CA GLU A 11 38.64 -11.07 -12.08
C GLU A 11 39.08 -11.84 -10.81
N SER A 12 40.13 -11.35 -10.17
CA SER A 12 40.57 -11.94 -8.90
C SER A 12 39.87 -11.25 -7.73
N PHE A 13 39.17 -12.01 -6.92
CA PHE A 13 38.49 -11.52 -5.72
C PHE A 13 39.12 -12.11 -4.46
N VAL A 14 39.17 -11.29 -3.41
CA VAL A 14 39.50 -11.69 -2.04
C VAL A 14 38.21 -11.53 -1.25
N LEU A 15 37.71 -12.65 -0.74
CA LEU A 15 36.49 -12.68 0.09
C LEU A 15 36.89 -12.65 1.56
N GLU A 16 36.30 -11.74 2.32
CA GLU A 16 36.35 -11.81 3.79
C GLU A 16 35.42 -12.94 4.26
N ASP A 17 35.82 -13.59 5.36
CA ASP A 17 35.04 -14.67 5.95
C ASP A 17 33.60 -14.22 6.25
N ASP A 18 32.65 -15.12 6.05
CA ASP A 18 31.20 -14.94 6.26
C ASP A 18 30.44 -13.95 5.34
N VAL A 19 31.10 -13.23 4.42
CA VAL A 19 30.40 -12.27 3.52
C VAL A 19 29.32 -12.95 2.69
N LEU A 20 29.61 -14.13 2.13
CA LEU A 20 28.64 -14.86 1.33
C LEU A 20 27.49 -15.44 2.18
N SER A 21 27.79 -15.87 3.41
CA SER A 21 26.77 -16.33 4.35
C SER A 21 25.81 -15.19 4.72
N LEU A 22 26.37 -14.05 5.10
CA LEU A 22 25.59 -12.84 5.41
C LEU A 22 24.73 -12.36 4.23
N LEU A 23 25.30 -12.41 3.00
CA LEU A 23 24.54 -12.08 1.80
C LEU A 23 23.40 -13.09 1.59
N SER A 24 23.66 -14.39 1.74
CA SER A 24 22.65 -15.44 1.60
C SER A 24 21.49 -15.28 2.59
N ASP A 25 21.81 -15.03 3.85
CA ASP A 25 20.82 -14.80 4.91
C ASP A 25 19.96 -13.55 4.62
N TYR A 26 20.63 -12.49 4.14
CA TYR A 26 19.95 -11.24 3.84
C TYR A 26 18.99 -11.34 2.66
N VAL A 27 19.37 -12.03 1.59
CA VAL A 27 18.56 -12.15 0.37
C VAL A 27 17.42 -13.18 0.51
N ASN A 28 17.42 -13.97 1.57
CA ASN A 28 16.35 -14.89 1.94
C ASN A 28 15.85 -15.75 0.76
N GLY A 29 16.79 -16.33 0.00
CA GLY A 29 16.49 -17.21 -1.15
C GLY A 29 16.28 -16.52 -2.50
N ASP A 30 16.33 -15.19 -2.57
CA ASP A 30 16.25 -14.45 -3.84
C ASP A 30 17.61 -14.47 -4.56
N ALA A 31 17.78 -15.46 -5.46
CA ALA A 31 19.02 -15.66 -6.21
C ALA A 31 19.33 -14.48 -7.16
N ARG A 32 18.32 -13.85 -7.77
CA ARG A 32 18.52 -12.69 -8.64
C ARG A 32 19.05 -11.51 -7.86
N TYR A 33 18.47 -11.27 -6.70
CA TYR A 33 18.92 -10.22 -5.80
C TYR A 33 20.35 -10.46 -5.29
N ALA A 34 20.69 -11.72 -4.92
CA ALA A 34 22.04 -12.09 -4.53
C ALA A 34 23.07 -11.80 -5.64
N LEU A 35 22.78 -12.19 -6.87
CA LEU A 35 23.66 -11.94 -8.01
C LEU A 35 23.86 -10.45 -8.27
N SER A 36 22.79 -9.66 -8.24
CA SER A 36 22.89 -8.21 -8.41
C SER A 36 23.70 -7.52 -7.29
N CYS A 37 23.61 -8.01 -6.04
CA CYS A 37 24.46 -7.51 -4.95
C CYS A 37 25.93 -7.86 -5.17
N LEU A 38 26.23 -9.08 -5.63
CA LEU A 38 27.60 -9.49 -5.94
C LEU A 38 28.21 -8.70 -7.10
N GLU A 39 27.43 -8.42 -8.15
CA GLU A 39 27.87 -7.57 -9.27
C GLU A 39 28.21 -6.16 -8.76
N LEU A 40 27.34 -5.57 -7.97
CA LEU A 40 27.58 -4.23 -7.40
C LEU A 40 28.77 -4.21 -6.44
N MET A 41 28.94 -5.26 -5.62
CA MET A 41 30.13 -5.41 -4.79
C MET A 41 31.40 -5.49 -5.63
N ALA A 42 31.38 -6.24 -6.74
CA ALA A 42 32.54 -6.37 -7.64
C ALA A 42 32.91 -5.04 -8.30
N ASP A 43 31.90 -4.22 -8.66
CA ASP A 43 32.10 -2.90 -9.27
C ASP A 43 32.68 -1.88 -8.26
N MET A 44 32.18 -1.90 -7.01
CA MET A 44 32.58 -0.95 -5.96
C MET A 44 33.81 -1.39 -5.16
N ALA A 45 34.27 -2.64 -5.32
CA ALA A 45 35.35 -3.23 -4.54
C ALA A 45 36.69 -2.51 -4.76
N GLN A 46 37.38 -2.23 -3.68
CA GLN A 46 38.73 -1.69 -3.73
C GLN A 46 39.75 -2.73 -4.20
N SER A 47 40.61 -2.34 -5.16
CA SER A 47 41.69 -3.19 -5.64
C SER A 47 42.79 -3.28 -4.61
N THR A 48 43.18 -4.51 -4.28
CA THR A 48 44.34 -4.82 -3.41
C THR A 48 45.42 -5.52 -4.20
N SER A 49 46.58 -5.73 -3.59
CA SER A 49 47.69 -6.49 -4.21
C SER A 49 47.34 -7.96 -4.55
N LYS A 50 46.26 -8.50 -3.93
CA LYS A 50 45.81 -9.89 -4.11
C LYS A 50 44.49 -10.00 -4.93
N GLY A 51 43.88 -8.87 -5.33
CA GLY A 51 42.62 -8.83 -6.03
C GLY A 51 41.65 -7.83 -5.40
N LYS A 52 40.41 -7.74 -5.94
CA LYS A 52 39.34 -6.89 -5.41
C LYS A 52 38.79 -7.47 -4.10
N LEU A 53 38.75 -6.64 -3.04
CA LEU A 53 38.31 -7.05 -1.70
C LEU A 53 36.79 -6.93 -1.56
N LEU A 54 36.12 -8.05 -1.34
CA LEU A 54 34.72 -8.12 -0.95
C LEU A 54 34.62 -8.32 0.58
N ASN A 55 34.25 -7.26 1.29
CA ASN A 55 34.20 -7.25 2.76
C ASN A 55 32.80 -6.96 3.30
N LYS A 56 32.60 -7.14 4.60
CA LYS A 56 31.32 -6.90 5.29
C LYS A 56 30.90 -5.44 5.24
N THR A 57 31.84 -4.52 5.30
CA THR A 57 31.56 -3.07 5.25
C THR A 57 30.92 -2.70 3.90
N LEU A 58 31.52 -3.14 2.80
CA LEU A 58 31.01 -2.93 1.45
C LEU A 58 29.62 -3.58 1.26
N LEU A 59 29.45 -4.79 1.78
CA LEU A 59 28.14 -5.46 1.77
C LEU A 59 27.09 -4.63 2.52
N THR A 60 27.41 -4.14 3.72
CA THR A 60 26.49 -3.34 4.53
C THR A 60 26.13 -2.01 3.85
N GLU A 61 27.10 -1.37 3.19
CA GLU A 61 26.89 -0.14 2.43
C GLU A 61 25.91 -0.35 1.26
N ILE A 62 26.15 -1.41 0.47
CA ILE A 62 25.30 -1.77 -0.67
C ILE A 62 23.88 -2.16 -0.23
N LEU A 63 23.77 -2.92 0.85
CA LEU A 63 22.47 -3.30 1.42
C LEU A 63 21.73 -2.10 1.99
N GLY A 64 22.42 -1.18 2.67
CA GLY A 64 21.86 0.06 3.21
C GLY A 64 21.36 1.01 2.11
N GLU A 65 22.14 1.24 1.07
CA GLU A 65 21.72 2.05 -0.08
C GLU A 65 20.53 1.47 -0.83
N ARG A 66 20.42 0.13 -0.89
CA ARG A 66 19.29 -0.54 -1.55
C ARG A 66 18.03 -0.62 -0.71
N GLN A 67 18.11 -0.59 0.61
CA GLN A 67 16.92 -0.37 1.44
C GLN A 67 16.25 0.98 1.09
N ALA A 68 17.06 2.00 0.79
CA ALA A 68 16.57 3.31 0.32
C ALA A 68 16.02 3.29 -1.12
N ARG A 69 16.41 2.29 -1.93
CA ARG A 69 15.98 2.09 -3.34
C ARG A 69 14.94 0.99 -3.49
N PHE A 70 14.24 0.63 -2.45
CA PHE A 70 13.16 -0.36 -2.55
C PHE A 70 12.18 0.11 -3.63
N ASP A 71 12.11 -0.68 -4.69
CA ASP A 71 11.41 -0.34 -5.92
C ASP A 71 9.92 -0.06 -5.63
N LYS A 72 9.52 1.21 -5.71
CA LYS A 72 8.14 1.67 -5.49
C LYS A 72 7.12 1.05 -6.47
N GLY A 73 7.57 0.29 -7.44
CA GLY A 73 6.79 -0.35 -8.49
C GLY A 73 6.99 -1.86 -8.64
N GLY A 74 7.81 -2.51 -7.79
CA GLY A 74 8.09 -3.95 -7.90
C GLY A 74 6.99 -4.83 -7.30
N ASP A 75 6.86 -6.06 -7.81
CA ASP A 75 5.88 -7.07 -7.37
C ASP A 75 5.90 -7.27 -5.85
N ARG A 76 7.09 -7.23 -5.23
CA ARG A 76 7.26 -7.39 -3.79
C ARG A 76 6.60 -6.29 -2.95
N TYR A 77 6.59 -5.04 -3.45
CA TYR A 77 5.90 -3.94 -2.77
C TYR A 77 4.38 -4.12 -2.81
N TYR A 78 3.84 -4.56 -3.95
CA TYR A 78 2.42 -4.87 -4.07
C TYR A 78 2.01 -6.03 -3.17
N ASP A 79 2.88 -7.04 -2.98
CA ASP A 79 2.64 -8.14 -2.07
C ASP A 79 2.56 -7.68 -0.61
N LEU A 80 3.45 -6.79 -0.16
CA LEU A 80 3.42 -6.21 1.18
C LEU A 80 2.13 -5.40 1.43
N ILE A 81 1.75 -4.55 0.47
CA ILE A 81 0.49 -3.79 0.55
C ILE A 81 -0.73 -4.72 0.54
N SER A 82 -0.71 -5.76 -0.27
CA SER A 82 -1.76 -6.77 -0.32
C SER A 82 -1.87 -7.55 1.01
N ALA A 83 -0.74 -7.89 1.61
CA ALA A 83 -0.70 -8.58 2.91
C ALA A 83 -1.25 -7.68 4.02
N LEU A 84 -0.87 -6.40 4.06
CA LEU A 84 -1.45 -5.41 4.98
C LEU A 84 -2.98 -5.33 4.82
N HIS A 85 -3.46 -5.14 3.59
CA HIS A 85 -4.89 -5.02 3.30
C HIS A 85 -5.66 -6.28 3.74
N LYS A 86 -5.16 -7.47 3.39
CA LYS A 86 -5.78 -8.75 3.77
C LYS A 86 -5.77 -8.97 5.29
N SER A 87 -4.72 -8.54 5.99
CA SER A 87 -4.65 -8.61 7.45
C SER A 87 -5.69 -7.72 8.10
N ILE A 88 -5.89 -6.49 7.61
CA ILE A 88 -6.95 -5.59 8.09
C ILE A 88 -8.33 -6.19 7.81
N ARG A 89 -8.58 -6.65 6.60
CA ARG A 89 -9.84 -7.28 6.19
C ARG A 89 -10.14 -8.55 7.01
N GLY A 90 -9.10 -9.33 7.32
CA GLY A 90 -9.19 -10.53 8.14
C GLY A 90 -9.22 -10.27 9.65
N SER A 91 -9.31 -9.00 10.07
CA SER A 91 -9.37 -8.60 11.49
C SER A 91 -8.17 -9.09 12.32
N SER A 92 -6.96 -9.02 11.75
CA SER A 92 -5.70 -9.35 12.39
C SER A 92 -4.88 -8.08 12.65
N PRO A 93 -5.03 -7.41 13.81
CA PRO A 93 -4.30 -6.18 14.12
C PRO A 93 -2.78 -6.39 14.19
N ASP A 94 -2.33 -7.50 14.79
CA ASP A 94 -0.90 -7.81 14.87
C ASP A 94 -0.29 -8.06 13.49
N GLY A 95 -0.98 -8.82 12.63
CA GLY A 95 -0.56 -9.04 11.24
C GLY A 95 -0.55 -7.74 10.43
N ALA A 96 -1.57 -6.89 10.60
CA ALA A 96 -1.65 -5.61 9.92
C ALA A 96 -0.49 -4.67 10.36
N LEU A 97 -0.23 -4.58 11.66
CA LEU A 97 0.87 -3.77 12.19
C LEU A 97 2.24 -4.31 11.72
N TYR A 98 2.42 -5.64 11.70
CA TYR A 98 3.64 -6.27 11.20
C TYR A 98 3.90 -5.89 9.73
N TRP A 99 2.91 -6.03 8.85
CA TRP A 99 3.08 -5.71 7.44
C TRP A 99 3.28 -4.21 7.20
N PHE A 100 2.63 -3.35 7.98
CA PHE A 100 2.90 -1.91 7.95
C PHE A 100 4.36 -1.60 8.29
N THR A 101 4.89 -2.15 9.38
CA THR A 101 6.29 -1.94 9.76
C THR A 101 7.27 -2.53 8.75
N ARG A 102 6.92 -3.66 8.10
CA ARG A 102 7.70 -4.23 6.99
C ARG A 102 7.75 -3.32 5.77
N ILE A 103 6.65 -2.63 5.46
CA ILE A 103 6.59 -1.63 4.38
C ILE A 103 7.52 -0.46 4.70
N LEU A 104 7.49 0.06 5.93
CA LEU A 104 8.37 1.16 6.36
C LEU A 104 9.84 0.74 6.32
N ALA A 105 10.18 -0.42 6.87
CA ALA A 105 11.54 -0.96 6.88
C ALA A 105 12.08 -1.21 5.46
N ALA A 106 11.21 -1.45 4.49
CA ALA A 106 11.55 -1.55 3.08
C ALA A 106 11.64 -0.20 2.36
N GLY A 107 11.55 0.93 3.05
CA GLY A 107 11.56 2.28 2.47
C GLY A 107 10.26 2.66 1.74
N GLY A 108 9.15 1.96 2.03
CA GLY A 108 7.84 2.27 1.47
C GLY A 108 7.30 3.61 1.99
N ASP A 109 6.58 4.33 1.12
CA ASP A 109 5.98 5.63 1.45
C ASP A 109 4.78 5.46 2.42
N PRO A 110 4.84 6.02 3.65
CA PRO A 110 3.72 5.97 4.59
C PRO A 110 2.43 6.59 4.05
N LEU A 111 2.52 7.62 3.21
CA LEU A 111 1.34 8.25 2.59
C LEU A 111 0.67 7.32 1.56
N TYR A 112 1.42 6.43 0.92
CA TYR A 112 0.82 5.41 0.08
C TYR A 112 0.00 4.42 0.92
N VAL A 113 0.51 4.03 2.11
CA VAL A 113 -0.27 3.22 3.06
C VAL A 113 -1.52 3.96 3.52
N ALA A 114 -1.39 5.22 3.93
CA ALA A 114 -2.52 6.05 4.36
C ALA A 114 -3.62 6.12 3.27
N ARG A 115 -3.23 6.24 2.00
CA ARG A 115 -4.16 6.16 0.84
C ARG A 115 -4.92 4.82 0.79
N ARG A 116 -4.23 3.71 1.07
CA ARG A 116 -4.87 2.39 1.12
C ARG A 116 -5.81 2.25 2.31
N LEU A 117 -5.50 2.86 3.45
CA LEU A 117 -6.40 2.86 4.60
C LEU A 117 -7.72 3.58 4.30
N LEU A 118 -7.72 4.65 3.50
CA LEU A 118 -8.96 5.32 3.05
C LEU A 118 -9.83 4.39 2.19
N ALA A 119 -9.21 3.65 1.27
CA ALA A 119 -9.94 2.65 0.48
C ALA A 119 -10.53 1.56 1.38
N ILE A 120 -9.74 0.98 2.29
CA ILE A 120 -10.19 -0.03 3.26
C ILE A 120 -11.34 0.50 4.12
N ALA A 121 -11.25 1.75 4.58
CA ALA A 121 -12.28 2.36 5.40
C ALA A 121 -13.63 2.44 4.67
N SER A 122 -13.64 2.67 3.36
CA SER A 122 -14.88 2.72 2.56
C SER A 122 -15.36 1.37 2.05
N GLU A 123 -14.42 0.48 1.65
CA GLU A 123 -14.74 -0.77 0.95
C GLU A 123 -14.96 -1.94 1.91
N ASP A 124 -14.17 -2.02 2.98
CA ASP A 124 -14.15 -3.18 3.89
C ASP A 124 -14.82 -2.91 5.23
N VAL A 125 -14.78 -1.68 5.74
CA VAL A 125 -15.49 -1.26 6.96
C VAL A 125 -16.83 -0.62 6.59
N GLY A 126 -16.81 0.33 5.66
CA GLY A 126 -18.02 1.01 5.17
C GLY A 126 -18.87 1.59 6.30
N ASN A 127 -20.18 1.43 6.18
CA ASN A 127 -21.15 1.92 7.16
C ASN A 127 -21.26 1.07 8.43
N ALA A 128 -20.49 -0.03 8.55
CA ALA A 128 -20.43 -0.79 9.81
C ALA A 128 -19.76 0.03 10.92
N ASP A 129 -18.81 0.90 10.58
CA ASP A 129 -18.26 1.92 11.48
C ASP A 129 -17.90 3.19 10.69
N PRO A 130 -18.79 4.21 10.66
CA PRO A 130 -18.57 5.44 9.88
C PRO A 130 -17.37 6.28 10.36
N ARG A 131 -16.85 6.02 11.60
CA ARG A 131 -15.65 6.69 12.12
C ARG A 131 -14.38 6.23 11.39
N ALA A 132 -14.40 5.07 10.74
CA ALA A 132 -13.24 4.50 10.05
C ALA A 132 -12.63 5.48 9.03
N MET A 133 -13.46 6.13 8.23
CA MET A 133 -13.02 7.13 7.26
C MET A 133 -12.39 8.35 7.94
N GLN A 134 -12.99 8.83 9.01
CA GLN A 134 -12.48 10.00 9.75
C GLN A 134 -11.12 9.70 10.38
N ILE A 135 -10.93 8.51 10.97
CA ILE A 135 -9.67 8.09 11.58
C ILE A 135 -8.57 7.93 10.52
N ALA A 136 -8.89 7.35 9.37
CA ALA A 136 -7.93 7.23 8.28
C ALA A 136 -7.50 8.61 7.73
N LEU A 137 -8.43 9.55 7.58
CA LEU A 137 -8.13 10.94 7.19
C LEU A 137 -7.32 11.67 8.25
N ALA A 138 -7.68 11.54 9.53
CA ALA A 138 -6.95 12.17 10.63
C ALA A 138 -5.50 11.66 10.73
N ALA A 139 -5.27 10.37 10.47
CA ALA A 139 -3.93 9.80 10.43
C ALA A 139 -3.09 10.36 9.26
N TRP A 140 -3.70 10.50 8.08
CA TRP A 140 -3.08 11.17 6.95
C TRP A 140 -2.67 12.61 7.27
N ASP A 141 -3.62 13.39 7.77
CA ASP A 141 -3.40 14.79 8.12
C ASP A 141 -2.35 14.94 9.22
N CYS A 142 -2.35 14.07 10.23
CA CYS A 142 -1.36 14.03 11.27
C CYS A 142 0.04 13.83 10.68
N TYR A 143 0.22 12.79 9.86
CA TYR A 143 1.50 12.53 9.20
C TYR A 143 2.00 13.73 8.38
N THR A 144 1.11 14.37 7.62
CA THR A 144 1.44 15.51 6.78
C THR A 144 1.89 16.73 7.60
N ARG A 145 1.35 16.91 8.83
CA ARG A 145 1.63 18.06 9.68
C ARG A 145 2.86 17.88 10.56
N VAL A 146 3.04 16.68 11.14
CA VAL A 146 4.11 16.44 12.13
C VAL A 146 5.33 15.71 11.55
N GLY A 147 5.22 15.19 10.31
CA GLY A 147 6.31 14.47 9.65
C GLY A 147 6.39 12.99 10.06
N ALA A 148 7.44 12.31 9.59
CA ALA A 148 7.57 10.86 9.66
C ALA A 148 7.66 10.34 11.10
N TYR A 149 8.44 10.99 11.96
CA TYR A 149 8.78 10.44 13.29
C TYR A 149 7.57 10.22 14.20
N GLU A 150 6.64 11.17 14.26
CA GLU A 150 5.39 11.03 15.00
C GLU A 150 4.23 10.56 14.13
N GLY A 151 4.20 10.95 12.86
CA GLY A 151 3.12 10.66 11.93
C GLY A 151 2.97 9.19 11.58
N GLU A 152 4.05 8.40 11.57
CA GLU A 152 3.99 6.95 11.39
C GLU A 152 3.17 6.27 12.49
N ARG A 153 3.20 6.79 13.73
CA ARG A 153 2.39 6.28 14.84
C ARG A 153 0.91 6.54 14.63
N ALA A 154 0.56 7.69 14.04
CA ALA A 154 -0.83 8.00 13.70
C ALA A 154 -1.37 7.05 12.63
N ILE A 155 -0.56 6.72 11.61
CA ILE A 155 -0.91 5.72 10.60
C ILE A 155 -1.02 4.33 11.24
N ALA A 156 -0.08 3.94 12.13
CA ALA A 156 -0.15 2.68 12.87
C ALA A 156 -1.44 2.56 13.71
N GLN A 157 -1.85 3.65 14.38
CA GLN A 157 -3.12 3.71 15.11
C GLN A 157 -4.31 3.45 14.18
N ALA A 158 -4.35 4.07 13.00
CA ALA A 158 -5.40 3.85 12.01
C ALA A 158 -5.39 2.40 11.48
N VAL A 159 -4.21 1.81 11.24
CA VAL A 159 -4.06 0.39 10.84
C VAL A 159 -4.71 -0.53 11.87
N ILE A 160 -4.38 -0.35 13.15
CA ILE A 160 -4.95 -1.17 14.25
C ILE A 160 -6.45 -0.95 14.35
N TYR A 161 -6.89 0.32 14.33
CA TYR A 161 -8.31 0.65 14.41
C TYR A 161 -9.12 -0.04 13.30
N LEU A 162 -8.70 0.09 12.05
CA LEU A 162 -9.37 -0.53 10.91
C LEU A 162 -9.33 -2.06 10.97
N ALA A 163 -8.27 -2.63 11.55
CA ALA A 163 -8.19 -4.09 11.72
C ALA A 163 -9.21 -4.61 12.74
N VAL A 164 -9.48 -3.89 13.83
CA VAL A 164 -10.46 -4.31 14.86
C VAL A 164 -11.89 -3.82 14.60
N ALA A 165 -12.08 -2.84 13.71
CA ALA A 165 -13.40 -2.35 13.35
C ALA A 165 -14.27 -3.45 12.73
N PRO A 166 -15.59 -3.42 12.90
CA PRO A 166 -16.50 -4.32 12.21
C PRO A 166 -16.36 -4.16 10.70
N LYS A 167 -16.51 -5.24 9.95
CA LYS A 167 -16.33 -5.27 8.48
C LYS A 167 -17.67 -5.35 7.76
N SER A 168 -17.85 -4.54 6.72
CA SER A 168 -18.98 -4.62 5.80
C SER A 168 -18.59 -4.11 4.42
N ASN A 169 -18.74 -4.94 3.42
CA ASN A 169 -18.59 -4.56 2.02
C ASN A 169 -19.93 -4.16 1.35
N ALA A 170 -20.98 -3.94 2.14
CA ALA A 170 -22.33 -3.68 1.63
C ALA A 170 -22.38 -2.45 0.70
N VAL A 171 -21.69 -1.37 1.06
CA VAL A 171 -21.61 -0.15 0.23
C VAL A 171 -20.94 -0.45 -1.11
N TYR A 172 -19.81 -1.13 -1.11
CA TYR A 172 -19.08 -1.53 -2.32
C TYR A 172 -19.96 -2.40 -3.23
N THR A 173 -20.62 -3.41 -2.65
CA THR A 173 -21.48 -4.33 -3.40
C THR A 173 -22.69 -3.60 -3.98
N ALA A 174 -23.40 -2.81 -3.18
CA ALA A 174 -24.57 -2.06 -3.62
C ALA A 174 -24.22 -1.07 -4.74
N PHE A 175 -23.11 -0.34 -4.60
CA PHE A 175 -22.67 0.61 -5.61
C PHE A 175 -22.31 -0.06 -6.95
N ASN A 176 -21.65 -1.22 -6.90
CA ASN A 176 -21.33 -1.98 -8.11
C ASN A 176 -22.58 -2.58 -8.77
N GLN A 177 -23.57 -3.04 -7.98
CA GLN A 177 -24.85 -3.49 -8.49
C GLN A 177 -25.63 -2.34 -9.15
N ALA A 178 -25.67 -1.16 -8.52
CA ALA A 178 -26.31 0.02 -9.09
C ALA A 178 -25.65 0.44 -10.42
N LYS A 179 -24.30 0.46 -10.47
CA LYS A 179 -23.57 0.74 -11.73
C LYS A 179 -23.87 -0.26 -12.84
N LYS A 180 -24.03 -1.53 -12.48
CA LYS A 180 -24.40 -2.57 -13.45
C LYS A 180 -25.82 -2.34 -13.95
N LEU A 181 -26.76 -2.11 -13.05
CA LEU A 181 -28.16 -1.85 -13.38
C LEU A 181 -28.30 -0.66 -14.34
N VAL A 182 -27.63 0.47 -14.05
CA VAL A 182 -27.62 1.66 -14.94
C VAL A 182 -27.10 1.33 -16.34
N LYS A 183 -26.13 0.43 -16.49
CA LYS A 183 -25.62 0.03 -17.82
C LYS A 183 -26.56 -0.91 -18.56
N GLU A 184 -27.37 -1.69 -17.86
CA GLU A 184 -28.26 -2.70 -18.42
C GLU A 184 -29.69 -2.16 -18.68
N THR A 185 -30.01 -1.00 -18.13
CA THR A 185 -31.32 -0.35 -18.29
C THR A 185 -31.26 0.79 -19.28
N ALA A 186 -32.42 1.14 -19.85
CA ALA A 186 -32.55 2.33 -20.66
C ALA A 186 -32.32 3.60 -19.83
N ASP A 187 -32.04 4.70 -20.52
CA ASP A 187 -31.94 6.02 -19.88
C ASP A 187 -33.37 6.51 -19.57
N TYR A 188 -33.83 6.13 -18.38
CA TYR A 188 -35.16 6.50 -17.92
C TYR A 188 -35.19 7.95 -17.46
N ASP A 189 -36.28 8.66 -17.83
CA ASP A 189 -36.53 9.97 -17.25
C ASP A 189 -36.73 9.93 -15.74
N VAL A 190 -36.35 11.03 -15.08
CA VAL A 190 -36.61 11.19 -13.65
C VAL A 190 -38.12 11.22 -13.41
N PRO A 191 -38.66 10.40 -12.51
CA PRO A 191 -40.10 10.41 -12.19
C PRO A 191 -40.58 11.80 -11.77
N GLU A 192 -41.82 12.14 -12.15
CA GLU A 192 -42.38 13.51 -11.97
C GLU A 192 -42.35 13.96 -10.51
N HIS A 193 -42.68 13.09 -9.57
CA HIS A 193 -42.64 13.39 -8.13
C HIS A 193 -41.24 13.75 -7.60
N LEU A 194 -40.15 13.34 -8.28
CA LEU A 194 -38.77 13.68 -7.92
C LEU A 194 -38.21 14.89 -8.67
N ARG A 195 -38.99 15.45 -9.62
CA ARG A 195 -38.59 16.63 -10.39
C ARG A 195 -38.89 17.92 -9.61
N ASN A 196 -37.99 18.90 -9.71
CA ASN A 196 -38.23 20.22 -9.16
C ASN A 196 -39.30 20.98 -10.01
N ALA A 197 -40.18 21.71 -9.35
CA ALA A 197 -41.23 22.53 -9.99
C ALA A 197 -41.06 24.04 -9.71
N PRO A 198 -40.00 24.72 -10.21
CA PRO A 198 -39.75 26.13 -9.92
C PRO A 198 -40.74 27.09 -10.60
N THR A 199 -41.45 26.65 -11.64
CA THR A 199 -42.42 27.47 -12.38
C THR A 199 -43.86 26.97 -12.21
N ALA A 200 -44.84 27.87 -12.41
CA ALA A 200 -46.26 27.52 -12.38
C ALA A 200 -46.62 26.44 -13.42
N LEU A 201 -45.99 26.48 -14.59
CA LEU A 201 -46.19 25.47 -15.64
C LEU A 201 -45.70 24.09 -15.17
N MET A 202 -44.52 24.00 -14.54
CA MET A 202 -43.99 22.71 -14.04
C MET A 202 -44.89 22.14 -12.95
N LYS A 203 -45.42 22.98 -12.07
CA LYS A 203 -46.41 22.57 -11.07
C LYS A 203 -47.70 22.04 -11.74
N SER A 204 -48.17 22.69 -12.77
CA SER A 204 -49.39 22.23 -13.52
C SER A 204 -49.17 20.94 -14.30
N LEU A 205 -47.89 20.56 -14.55
CA LEU A 205 -47.46 19.28 -15.15
C LEU A 205 -47.28 18.16 -14.12
N GLY A 206 -47.56 18.41 -12.83
CA GLY A 206 -47.44 17.41 -11.75
C GLY A 206 -46.02 17.23 -11.20
N TYR A 207 -45.07 18.10 -11.54
CA TYR A 207 -43.68 17.99 -11.03
C TYR A 207 -43.64 18.25 -9.51
N GLY A 208 -43.04 17.31 -8.79
CA GLY A 208 -42.93 17.36 -7.32
C GLY A 208 -44.23 17.02 -6.60
N GLU A 209 -45.30 16.62 -7.30
CA GLU A 209 -46.53 16.16 -6.67
C GLU A 209 -46.29 14.84 -5.94
N GLU A 210 -46.89 14.72 -4.74
CA GLU A 210 -46.70 13.56 -3.83
C GLU A 210 -45.27 13.35 -3.31
N TYR A 211 -44.34 14.31 -3.49
CA TYR A 211 -43.04 14.22 -2.89
C TYR A 211 -43.11 14.36 -1.37
N LEU A 212 -42.76 13.28 -0.66
CA LEU A 212 -42.66 13.27 0.80
C LEU A 212 -41.33 13.85 1.25
N SER A 213 -41.34 15.10 1.72
CA SER A 213 -40.17 15.71 2.36
C SER A 213 -40.08 15.33 3.84
N LEU A 214 -38.88 15.28 4.39
CA LEU A 214 -38.65 15.06 5.84
C LEU A 214 -39.40 16.06 6.73
N ILE A 215 -39.76 17.25 6.20
CA ILE A 215 -40.58 18.22 6.93
C ILE A 215 -42.08 17.83 7.00
N HIS A 216 -42.50 16.79 6.30
CA HIS A 216 -43.86 16.24 6.29
C HIS A 216 -43.94 14.88 7.00
N ILE A 217 -42.82 14.37 7.50
CA ILE A 217 -42.70 13.16 8.31
C ILE A 217 -42.40 13.60 9.73
#